data_771dde45e8e014994016d5f0b0e50af4
#
_entry.id   771dde45e8e014994016d5f0b0e50af4
#
_cell.length_a   1.000
_cell.length_b   1.000
_cell.length_c   1.000
_cell.angle_alpha   90.00
_cell.angle_beta   90.00
_cell.angle_gamma   90.00
#
_symmetry.space_group_name_H-M   'P 1'
#
loop_
_entity.id
_entity.type
_entity.pdbx_description
1 polymer ?
#
loop_
_entity_poly.entity_id
_entity_poly.type
_entity_poly.pdbx_seq_one_letter_code
_entity_poly.pdbx_strand_id
1 'polypeptide(L)'
;TLAVVELPDAGLAAVLPQMPVCAVTAVGPDGVSRSVERLAALAGGVMRKDSICVTAPEQPKAVLSELIVAAGKCGCELVVPDPEDITFLEAEQFASRVDYGGYTVPLAFLGRHAAGNAAMAVELALALCRKGADISDEAILDGIAAVDNCCSIQNDQRALGNHPDAAA
;
A
#
# COMPACT_ATOMS: atom_id res chain seq x y z
N THR A 1 -14.15 5.99 -16.92
CA THR A 1 -13.22 6.86 -16.15
C THR A 1 -13.15 6.36 -14.73
N LEU A 2 -11.94 6.14 -14.20
CA LEU A 2 -11.69 5.77 -12.80
C LEU A 2 -11.16 7.00 -12.05
N ALA A 3 -11.54 7.13 -10.78
CA ALA A 3 -10.98 8.12 -9.87
C ALA A 3 -10.26 7.38 -8.73
N VAL A 4 -9.04 7.77 -8.43
CA VAL A 4 -8.29 7.32 -7.27
C VAL A 4 -8.31 8.44 -6.23
N VAL A 5 -8.76 8.12 -5.02
CA VAL A 5 -8.90 9.11 -3.93
C VAL A 5 -8.07 8.65 -2.75
N GLU A 6 -7.11 9.46 -2.35
CA GLU A 6 -6.36 9.25 -1.12
C GLU A 6 -7.12 9.86 0.05
N LEU A 7 -7.29 9.10 1.11
CA LEU A 7 -7.98 9.51 2.33
C LEU A 7 -6.98 9.61 3.48
N PRO A 8 -6.67 10.81 3.95
CA PRO A 8 -5.80 11.00 5.11
C PRO A 8 -6.45 10.53 6.42
N ASP A 9 -7.79 10.43 6.42
CA ASP A 9 -8.58 9.92 7.55
C ASP A 9 -9.71 9.03 7.01
N ALA A 10 -9.79 7.80 7.51
CA ALA A 10 -10.83 6.85 7.12
C ALA A 10 -12.25 7.33 7.46
N GLY A 11 -12.41 8.26 8.38
CA GLY A 11 -13.70 8.90 8.68
C GLY A 11 -14.29 9.64 7.47
N LEU A 12 -13.44 10.15 6.58
CA LEU A 12 -13.86 10.79 5.34
C LEU A 12 -14.49 9.80 4.35
N ALA A 13 -14.24 8.50 4.49
CA ALA A 13 -14.87 7.50 3.65
C ALA A 13 -16.41 7.49 3.79
N ALA A 14 -16.95 7.99 4.90
CA ALA A 14 -18.40 8.03 5.12
C ALA A 14 -19.13 8.97 4.15
N VAL A 15 -18.44 9.98 3.62
CA VAL A 15 -19.04 10.95 2.67
C VAL A 15 -18.80 10.59 1.21
N LEU A 16 -18.00 9.54 0.95
CA LEU A 16 -17.77 9.07 -0.41
C LEU A 16 -18.88 8.13 -0.88
N PRO A 17 -19.18 8.11 -2.19
CA PRO A 17 -20.05 7.12 -2.77
C PRO A 17 -19.51 5.71 -2.56
N GLN A 18 -20.29 4.71 -2.89
CA GLN A 18 -19.86 3.31 -2.82
C GLN A 18 -18.60 3.11 -3.66
N MET A 19 -17.53 2.64 -3.01
CA MET A 19 -16.26 2.32 -3.64
C MET A 19 -16.21 0.82 -3.95
N PRO A 20 -16.08 0.41 -5.21
CA PRO A 20 -16.01 -1.01 -5.55
C PRO A 20 -14.71 -1.65 -5.09
N VAL A 21 -13.64 -0.88 -5.03
CA VAL A 21 -12.32 -1.32 -4.57
C VAL A 21 -11.74 -0.27 -3.62
N CYS A 22 -11.11 -0.70 -2.55
CA CYS A 22 -10.39 0.16 -1.63
C CYS A 22 -9.04 -0.46 -1.23
N ALA A 23 -8.14 0.36 -0.71
CA ALA A 23 -6.83 -0.04 -0.25
C ALA A 23 -6.60 0.38 1.20
N VAL A 24 -5.91 -0.47 1.96
CA VAL A 24 -5.35 -0.13 3.27
C VAL A 24 -3.85 -0.38 3.23
N THR A 25 -3.08 0.69 3.15
CA THR A 25 -1.62 0.62 3.18
C THR A 25 -1.11 0.15 4.54
N ALA A 26 0.20 -0.01 4.70
CA ALA A 26 0.76 -0.47 5.96
C ALA A 26 0.34 0.42 7.13
N VAL A 27 -0.27 -0.20 8.15
CA VAL A 27 -0.71 0.49 9.37
C VAL A 27 0.36 0.34 10.43
N GLY A 28 0.93 1.46 10.84
CA GLY A 28 1.95 1.52 11.88
C GLY A 28 1.60 2.55 12.95
N PRO A 29 2.41 2.66 14.01
CA PRO A 29 2.24 3.70 15.02
C PRO A 29 2.37 5.09 14.38
N ASP A 30 1.37 5.94 14.60
CA ASP A 30 1.29 7.28 14.01
C ASP A 30 1.99 8.38 14.86
N GLY A 31 2.69 8.00 15.90
CA GLY A 31 3.31 8.93 16.87
C GLY A 31 2.31 9.69 17.75
N VAL A 32 1.02 9.49 17.58
CA VAL A 32 -0.07 10.17 18.31
C VAL A 32 -0.80 9.18 19.21
N SER A 33 -0.13 8.52 20.13
CA SER A 33 -0.71 7.71 21.23
C SER A 33 -1.97 6.87 20.94
N ARG A 34 -2.27 6.54 19.68
CA ARG A 34 -3.35 5.63 19.31
C ARG A 34 -2.80 4.21 19.26
N SER A 35 -3.54 3.27 19.83
CA SER A 35 -3.16 1.87 19.66
C SER A 35 -3.26 1.44 18.20
N VAL A 36 -2.41 0.51 17.80
CA VAL A 36 -2.39 -0.04 16.43
C VAL A 36 -3.75 -0.65 16.06
N GLU A 37 -4.44 -1.27 17.03
CA GLU A 37 -5.79 -1.82 16.86
C GLU A 37 -6.81 -0.73 16.54
N ARG A 38 -6.69 0.42 17.19
CA ARG A 38 -7.59 1.55 16.90
C ARG A 38 -7.34 2.14 15.51
N LEU A 39 -6.09 2.23 15.10
CA LEU A 39 -5.73 2.66 13.74
C LEU A 39 -6.25 1.66 12.70
N ALA A 40 -6.12 0.36 12.96
CA ALA A 40 -6.65 -0.69 12.10
C ALA A 40 -8.18 -0.64 11.99
N ALA A 41 -8.88 -0.42 13.10
CA ALA A 41 -10.33 -0.28 13.10
C ALA A 41 -10.79 0.95 12.29
N LEU A 42 -10.07 2.07 12.40
CA LEU A 42 -10.30 3.25 11.57
C LEU A 42 -10.04 2.97 10.09
N ALA A 43 -8.91 2.32 9.77
CA ALA A 43 -8.57 1.93 8.40
C ALA A 43 -9.62 0.99 7.79
N GLY A 44 -10.18 0.06 8.57
CA GLY A 44 -11.30 -0.80 8.16
C GLY A 44 -12.58 -0.03 7.81
N GLY A 45 -12.70 1.22 8.25
CA GLY A 45 -13.84 2.09 7.95
C GLY A 45 -14.02 2.44 6.46
N VAL A 46 -13.03 2.18 5.61
CA VAL A 46 -13.15 2.36 4.15
C VAL A 46 -13.90 1.20 3.48
N MET A 47 -13.98 0.05 4.13
CA MET A 47 -14.61 -1.15 3.57
C MET A 47 -16.11 -0.98 3.43
N ARG A 48 -16.68 -1.50 2.36
CA ARG A 48 -18.12 -1.47 2.06
C ARG A 48 -18.61 -2.86 1.67
N LYS A 49 -19.90 -3.07 1.83
CA LYS A 49 -20.55 -4.29 1.35
C LYS A 49 -20.27 -4.49 -0.14
N ASP A 50 -19.96 -5.72 -0.51
CA ASP A 50 -19.66 -6.12 -1.88
C ASP A 50 -18.45 -5.39 -2.52
N SER A 51 -17.61 -4.70 -1.73
CA SER A 51 -16.33 -4.17 -2.19
C SER A 51 -15.20 -5.19 -2.05
N ILE A 52 -14.08 -4.90 -2.71
CA ILE A 52 -12.81 -5.62 -2.51
C ILE A 52 -11.85 -4.66 -1.83
N CYS A 53 -11.27 -5.06 -0.72
CA CYS A 53 -10.22 -4.32 -0.02
C CYS A 53 -8.90 -5.05 -0.17
N VAL A 54 -7.89 -4.37 -0.71
CA VAL A 54 -6.53 -4.88 -0.74
C VAL A 54 -5.74 -4.23 0.39
N THR A 55 -5.02 -5.01 1.18
CA THR A 55 -4.16 -4.48 2.24
C THR A 55 -2.68 -4.78 1.97
N ALA A 56 -1.79 -4.09 2.68
CA ALA A 56 -0.36 -4.32 2.56
C ALA A 56 0.01 -5.77 2.94
N PRO A 57 0.98 -6.40 2.25
CA PRO A 57 1.36 -7.80 2.49
C PRO A 57 1.95 -8.03 3.89
N GLU A 58 2.66 -7.07 4.44
CA GLU A 58 3.35 -7.17 5.72
C GLU A 58 2.62 -6.40 6.85
N GLN A 59 1.29 -6.54 6.94
CA GLN A 59 0.55 -5.95 8.05
C GLN A 59 0.92 -6.63 9.39
N PRO A 60 1.06 -5.87 10.49
CA PRO A 60 1.15 -6.47 11.81
C PRO A 60 -0.05 -7.38 12.09
N LYS A 61 0.18 -8.50 12.78
CA LYS A 61 -0.89 -9.49 13.05
C LYS A 61 -2.13 -8.88 13.73
N ALA A 62 -1.93 -7.96 14.64
CA ALA A 62 -3.03 -7.27 15.31
C ALA A 62 -3.87 -6.44 14.31
N VAL A 63 -3.20 -5.74 13.38
CA VAL A 63 -3.87 -4.98 12.31
C VAL A 63 -4.66 -5.92 11.41
N LEU A 64 -4.02 -6.97 10.93
CA LEU A 64 -4.66 -7.92 10.02
C LEU A 64 -5.90 -8.55 10.65
N SER A 65 -5.83 -8.91 11.94
CA SER A 65 -6.99 -9.45 12.67
C SER A 65 -8.16 -8.47 12.71
N GLU A 66 -7.91 -7.18 12.95
CA GLU A 66 -8.96 -6.16 12.95
C GLU A 66 -9.54 -5.92 11.55
N LEU A 67 -8.70 -5.93 10.51
CA LEU A 67 -9.16 -5.80 9.12
C LEU A 67 -10.02 -6.98 8.69
N ILE A 68 -9.66 -8.21 9.07
CA ILE A 68 -10.47 -9.41 8.81
C ILE A 68 -11.85 -9.29 9.49
N VAL A 69 -11.88 -8.85 10.75
CA VAL A 69 -13.12 -8.64 11.49
C VAL A 69 -13.97 -7.55 10.82
N ALA A 70 -13.36 -6.45 10.40
CA ALA A 70 -14.07 -5.36 9.72
C ALA A 70 -14.66 -5.82 8.38
N ALA A 71 -13.86 -6.53 7.57
CA ALA A 71 -14.30 -7.07 6.28
C ALA A 71 -15.48 -8.04 6.45
N GLY A 72 -15.39 -8.96 7.41
CA GLY A 72 -16.47 -9.90 7.71
C GLY A 72 -17.77 -9.21 8.17
N LYS A 73 -17.66 -8.16 8.98
CA LYS A 73 -18.83 -7.40 9.46
C LYS A 73 -19.58 -6.67 8.35
N CYS A 74 -18.88 -6.12 7.38
CA CYS A 74 -19.50 -5.35 6.31
C CYS A 74 -19.77 -6.16 5.03
N GLY A 75 -19.26 -7.39 4.93
CA GLY A 75 -19.37 -8.19 3.70
C GLY A 75 -18.45 -7.70 2.59
N CYS A 76 -17.25 -7.27 2.96
CA CYS A 76 -16.16 -6.90 2.05
C CYS A 76 -15.25 -8.10 1.85
N GLU A 77 -14.79 -8.33 0.64
CA GLU A 77 -13.69 -9.27 0.39
C GLU A 77 -12.37 -8.63 0.76
N LEU A 78 -11.56 -9.30 1.59
CA LEU A 78 -10.22 -8.83 1.95
C LEU A 78 -9.18 -9.64 1.18
N VAL A 79 -8.34 -8.93 0.42
CA VAL A 79 -7.21 -9.49 -0.32
C VAL A 79 -5.92 -9.05 0.39
N VAL A 80 -5.08 -10.02 0.70
CA VAL A 80 -3.76 -9.81 1.30
C VAL A 80 -2.75 -10.44 0.36
N PRO A 81 -1.90 -9.63 -0.32
CA PRO A 81 -0.84 -10.20 -1.14
C PRO A 81 0.10 -11.07 -0.27
N ASP A 82 0.44 -12.26 -0.75
CA ASP A 82 1.35 -13.12 0.00
C ASP A 82 2.79 -12.59 -0.12
N PRO A 83 3.46 -12.31 0.99
CA PRO A 83 4.86 -11.89 0.95
C PRO A 83 5.81 -12.94 0.35
N GLU A 84 5.45 -14.24 0.38
CA GLU A 84 6.24 -15.32 -0.20
C GLU A 84 6.18 -15.33 -1.74
N ASP A 85 5.12 -14.76 -2.32
CA ASP A 85 4.98 -14.60 -3.76
C ASP A 85 5.76 -13.41 -4.32
N ILE A 86 6.33 -12.56 -3.44
CA ILE A 86 7.13 -11.41 -3.85
C ILE A 86 8.59 -11.82 -4.00
N THR A 87 9.03 -11.98 -5.25
CA THR A 87 10.39 -12.43 -5.56
C THR A 87 11.25 -11.29 -6.10
N PHE A 88 12.39 -11.03 -5.47
CA PHE A 88 13.40 -10.13 -6.00
C PHE A 88 14.26 -10.88 -7.01
N LEU A 89 14.26 -10.43 -8.27
CA LEU A 89 14.98 -11.08 -9.36
C LEU A 89 16.39 -10.53 -9.50
N GLU A 90 16.56 -9.22 -9.42
CA GLU A 90 17.85 -8.53 -9.55
C GLU A 90 17.83 -7.28 -8.68
N ALA A 91 18.95 -6.98 -8.05
CA ALA A 91 19.17 -5.73 -7.36
C ALA A 91 20.40 -5.05 -7.97
N GLU A 92 20.19 -4.00 -8.73
CA GLU A 92 21.24 -3.08 -9.15
C GLU A 92 21.40 -1.96 -8.11
N GLN A 93 22.47 -1.18 -8.22
CA GLN A 93 22.84 -0.18 -7.21
C GLN A 93 21.73 0.84 -6.89
N PHE A 94 20.77 1.03 -7.82
CA PHE A 94 19.66 2.00 -7.67
C PHE A 94 18.32 1.50 -8.21
N ALA A 95 18.23 0.25 -8.65
CA ALA A 95 16.99 -0.34 -9.16
C ALA A 95 16.89 -1.81 -8.76
N SER A 96 15.68 -2.25 -8.51
CA SER A 96 15.37 -3.66 -8.29
C SER A 96 14.34 -4.13 -9.31
N ARG A 97 14.39 -5.40 -9.67
CA ARG A 97 13.29 -6.05 -10.39
C ARG A 97 12.58 -6.99 -9.45
N VAL A 98 11.28 -6.91 -9.44
CA VAL A 98 10.41 -7.72 -8.59
C VAL A 98 9.42 -8.47 -9.45
N ASP A 99 9.20 -9.72 -9.14
CA ASP A 99 8.10 -10.52 -9.66
C ASP A 99 7.06 -10.71 -8.56
N TYR A 100 5.80 -10.55 -8.91
CA TYR A 100 4.65 -10.88 -8.10
C TYR A 100 3.58 -11.51 -8.98
N GLY A 101 3.29 -12.78 -8.79
CA GLY A 101 2.25 -13.48 -9.54
C GLY A 101 2.46 -13.49 -11.07
N GLY A 102 3.71 -13.41 -11.53
CA GLY A 102 4.08 -13.32 -12.96
C GLY A 102 4.16 -11.90 -13.50
N TYR A 103 3.84 -10.89 -12.70
CA TYR A 103 4.07 -9.48 -13.05
C TYR A 103 5.48 -9.08 -12.68
N THR A 104 6.38 -9.07 -13.65
CA THR A 104 7.77 -8.65 -13.45
C THR A 104 7.93 -7.16 -13.74
N VAL A 105 8.20 -6.37 -12.72
CA VAL A 105 8.30 -4.92 -12.83
C VAL A 105 9.65 -4.39 -12.36
N PRO A 106 10.23 -3.38 -13.05
CA PRO A 106 11.35 -2.63 -12.52
C PRO A 106 10.82 -1.70 -11.41
N LEU A 107 11.49 -1.68 -10.27
CA LEU A 107 11.21 -0.73 -9.20
C LEU A 107 12.30 0.33 -9.18
N ALA A 108 11.90 1.60 -9.26
CA ALA A 108 12.81 2.72 -9.12
C ALA A 108 13.34 2.89 -7.68
N PHE A 109 12.80 2.12 -6.73
CA PHE A 109 13.16 2.15 -5.31
C PHE A 109 13.69 0.83 -4.83
N LEU A 110 14.73 0.90 -4.00
CA LEU A 110 15.23 -0.24 -3.26
C LEU A 110 14.36 -0.46 -2.00
N GLY A 111 14.02 -1.70 -1.74
CA GLY A 111 13.47 -2.12 -0.46
C GLY A 111 12.13 -2.87 -0.53
N ARG A 112 11.89 -3.62 0.53
CA ARG A 112 10.69 -4.47 0.69
C ARG A 112 9.37 -3.69 0.60
N HIS A 113 9.35 -2.46 1.11
CA HIS A 113 8.15 -1.63 1.06
C HIS A 113 7.72 -1.28 -0.36
N ALA A 114 8.69 -0.99 -1.25
CA ALA A 114 8.38 -0.72 -2.65
C ALA A 114 7.82 -1.97 -3.35
N ALA A 115 8.39 -3.13 -3.08
CA ALA A 115 7.89 -4.40 -3.59
C ALA A 115 6.49 -4.73 -3.07
N GLY A 116 6.24 -4.53 -1.78
CA GLY A 116 4.91 -4.69 -1.18
C GLY A 116 3.88 -3.74 -1.78
N ASN A 117 4.25 -2.49 -2.05
CA ASN A 117 3.37 -1.54 -2.71
C ASN A 117 3.09 -1.92 -4.18
N ALA A 118 4.09 -2.46 -4.88
CA ALA A 118 3.89 -2.97 -6.24
C ALA A 118 2.92 -4.17 -6.25
N ALA A 119 3.09 -5.13 -5.34
CA ALA A 119 2.16 -6.25 -5.19
C ALA A 119 0.73 -5.76 -4.88
N MET A 120 0.57 -4.78 -3.98
CA MET A 120 -0.73 -4.15 -3.73
C MET A 120 -1.30 -3.50 -4.99
N ALA A 121 -0.49 -2.82 -5.79
CA ALA A 121 -0.95 -2.17 -7.02
C ALA A 121 -1.45 -3.19 -8.05
N VAL A 122 -0.76 -4.32 -8.20
CA VAL A 122 -1.22 -5.44 -9.03
C VAL A 122 -2.57 -5.95 -8.54
N GLU A 123 -2.71 -6.28 -7.27
CA GLU A 123 -3.96 -6.79 -6.69
C GLU A 123 -5.11 -5.78 -6.81
N LEU A 124 -4.84 -4.48 -6.66
CA LEU A 124 -5.84 -3.43 -6.85
C LEU A 124 -6.33 -3.36 -8.30
N ALA A 125 -5.41 -3.47 -9.28
CA ALA A 125 -5.77 -3.51 -10.69
C ALA A 125 -6.61 -4.76 -11.02
N LEU A 126 -6.21 -5.94 -10.52
CA LEU A 126 -6.95 -7.18 -10.68
C LEU A 126 -8.34 -7.09 -9.99
N ALA A 127 -8.43 -6.49 -8.81
CA ALA A 127 -9.69 -6.25 -8.13
C ALA A 127 -10.62 -5.33 -8.93
N LEU A 128 -10.07 -4.29 -9.57
CA LEU A 128 -10.82 -3.42 -10.48
C LEU A 128 -11.32 -4.18 -11.72
N CYS A 129 -10.50 -5.05 -12.32
CA CYS A 129 -10.92 -5.93 -13.42
C CYS A 129 -12.09 -6.83 -13.00
N ARG A 130 -12.03 -7.42 -11.81
CA ARG A 130 -13.13 -8.22 -11.23
C ARG A 130 -14.41 -7.41 -11.01
N LYS A 131 -14.28 -6.08 -10.87
CA LYS A 131 -15.40 -5.13 -10.78
C LYS A 131 -15.82 -4.55 -12.13
N GLY A 132 -15.27 -5.08 -13.23
CA GLY A 132 -15.66 -4.73 -14.60
C GLY A 132 -14.83 -3.63 -15.25
N ALA A 133 -13.70 -3.25 -14.67
CA ALA A 133 -12.76 -2.39 -15.36
C ALA A 133 -12.02 -3.17 -16.45
N ASP A 134 -11.74 -2.51 -17.57
CA ASP A 134 -10.94 -3.06 -18.67
C ASP A 134 -9.51 -2.54 -18.51
N ILE A 135 -8.66 -3.33 -17.85
CA ILE A 135 -7.24 -3.03 -17.60
C ILE A 135 -6.45 -4.25 -18.08
N SER A 136 -5.60 -4.06 -19.07
CA SER A 136 -4.73 -5.13 -19.56
C SER A 136 -3.52 -5.34 -18.65
N ASP A 137 -2.93 -6.55 -18.70
CA ASP A 137 -1.69 -6.85 -17.96
C ASP A 137 -0.56 -5.89 -18.36
N GLU A 138 -0.47 -5.53 -19.63
CA GLU A 138 0.50 -4.56 -20.14
C GLU A 138 0.31 -3.18 -19.50
N ALA A 139 -0.95 -2.72 -19.34
CA ALA A 139 -1.25 -1.46 -18.68
C ALA A 139 -0.89 -1.48 -17.19
N ILE A 140 -1.01 -2.63 -16.52
CA ILE A 140 -0.57 -2.80 -15.12
C ILE A 140 0.96 -2.66 -15.04
N LEU A 141 1.69 -3.39 -15.90
CA LEU A 141 3.15 -3.35 -15.94
C LEU A 141 3.69 -1.96 -16.24
N ASP A 142 3.16 -1.31 -17.28
CA ASP A 142 3.55 0.04 -17.68
C ASP A 142 3.24 1.07 -16.59
N GLY A 143 2.08 0.95 -15.96
CA GLY A 143 1.67 1.84 -14.87
C GLY A 143 2.60 1.77 -13.66
N ILE A 144 3.02 0.58 -13.25
CA ILE A 144 3.96 0.41 -12.13
C ILE A 144 5.36 0.87 -12.52
N ALA A 145 5.81 0.57 -13.74
CA ALA A 145 7.11 0.98 -14.25
C ALA A 145 7.24 2.52 -14.39
N ALA A 146 6.13 3.20 -14.69
CA ALA A 146 6.08 4.65 -14.86
C ALA A 146 6.03 5.44 -13.53
N VAL A 147 5.98 4.77 -12.37
CA VAL A 147 5.99 5.45 -11.08
C VAL A 147 7.34 6.13 -10.87
N ASP A 148 7.37 7.42 -11.16
CA ASP A 148 8.50 8.28 -10.86
C ASP A 148 8.63 8.53 -9.35
N ASN A 149 9.87 8.66 -8.92
CA ASN A 149 10.30 8.93 -7.55
C ASN A 149 9.87 10.33 -7.02
N CYS A 150 8.61 10.70 -7.11
CA CYS A 150 8.21 11.96 -6.47
C CYS A 150 8.20 11.89 -4.93
N CYS A 151 8.40 10.73 -4.34
CA CYS A 151 8.64 10.54 -2.90
C CYS A 151 10.04 9.99 -2.67
N SER A 152 11.09 10.66 -3.17
CA SER A 152 12.40 10.44 -2.58
C SER A 152 12.25 10.76 -1.09
N ILE A 153 12.52 9.76 -0.24
CA ILE A 153 12.92 10.04 1.13
C ILE A 153 14.18 10.89 0.95
N GLN A 154 14.01 12.20 0.94
CA GLN A 154 15.13 13.10 1.10
C GLN A 154 15.67 12.72 2.47
N ASN A 155 16.77 11.96 2.45
CA ASN A 155 17.61 11.80 3.62
C ASN A 155 17.90 13.22 4.07
N ASP A 156 17.24 13.63 5.14
CA ASP A 156 17.48 14.91 5.79
C ASP A 156 18.82 14.79 6.53
N GLN A 157 19.89 14.66 5.74
CA GLN A 157 21.28 14.74 6.22
C GLN A 157 21.59 16.14 6.76
N ARG A 158 20.66 17.09 6.69
CA ARG A 158 20.79 18.39 7.31
C ARG A 158 20.57 18.39 8.81
N ALA A 159 19.97 17.35 9.37
CA ALA A 159 19.76 17.25 10.81
C ALA A 159 20.97 16.72 11.61
N LEU A 160 22.00 16.25 10.96
CA LEU A 160 23.23 15.72 11.61
C LEU A 160 24.48 16.57 11.37
N GLY A 161 24.39 17.72 10.77
CA GLY A 161 25.52 18.60 10.49
C GLY A 161 25.37 19.94 11.16
N ASN A 162 25.90 20.09 12.36
CA ASN A 162 26.60 21.23 12.95
C ASN A 162 26.32 21.34 14.43
N HIS A 163 27.00 20.53 15.22
CA HIS A 163 27.46 21.01 16.51
C HIS A 163 28.87 21.60 16.29
N PRO A 164 29.06 22.91 16.33
CA PRO A 164 30.40 23.46 16.40
C PRO A 164 30.94 23.24 17.81
N ASP A 165 32.14 22.71 17.85
CA ASP A 165 33.13 22.65 18.90
C ASP A 165 32.83 23.46 20.17
N ALA A 166 32.82 22.77 21.29
CA ALA A 166 33.22 23.34 22.56
C ALA A 166 34.64 22.85 22.84
N ALA A 167 35.62 23.63 22.37
CA ALA A 167 36.98 23.63 22.88
C ALA A 167 37.20 24.96 23.59
N ALA A 168 37.32 24.90 24.92
CA ALA A 168 38.16 25.69 25.82
C ALA A 168 37.93 25.23 27.27
#